data_8c7041205c9f837ff7adb913efbaf2d0
#
_entry.id   8c7041205c9f837ff7adb913efbaf2d0
#
_cell.length_a   1.000
_cell.length_b   1.000
_cell.length_c   1.000
_cell.angle_alpha   90.00
_cell.angle_beta   90.00
_cell.angle_gamma   90.00
#
_symmetry.space_group_name_H-M   'P 1'
#
loop_
_entity.id
_entity.type
_entity.pdbx_description
1 polymer ?
#
loop_
_entity_poly.entity_id
_entity_poly.type
_entity_poly.pdbx_seq_one_letter_code
_entity_poly.pdbx_strand_id
1 'polypeptide(L)'
;MLNLIVAIAENNAIGKAGDLLCHMPSDLQYFKRQTSGCTVIMGERTFFSLPKHPLPNRRNIVLSDRADFTFDNTEVVHSIPEAQAAVAPDEQAFIIGGGMVYRQFLPLVDKLYITHIHHSWEDADTFFPEIDPALWQCVSEEHHEADEKNPYPNTFAVYIKK
;
A
#
# COMPACT_ATOMS: atom_id res chain seq x y z
N MET A 1 -9.13 -1.87 -12.39
CA MET A 1 -7.68 -1.51 -12.41
C MET A 1 -7.08 -1.79 -11.04
N LEU A 2 -5.97 -2.50 -11.02
CA LEU A 2 -5.23 -2.75 -9.79
C LEU A 2 -4.14 -1.71 -9.63
N ASN A 3 -4.13 -1.06 -8.48
CA ASN A 3 -3.12 -0.07 -8.09
C ASN A 3 -2.43 -0.55 -6.82
N LEU A 4 -1.24 -0.03 -6.58
CA LEU A 4 -0.51 -0.30 -5.35
C LEU A 4 -0.15 1.03 -4.71
N ILE A 5 -0.33 1.16 -3.40
CA ILE A 5 -0.02 2.38 -2.68
C ILE A 5 0.84 2.04 -1.46
N VAL A 6 1.95 2.75 -1.31
CA VAL A 6 2.91 2.49 -0.24
C VAL A 6 3.79 3.71 0.00
N ALA A 7 4.26 3.87 1.24
CA ALA A 7 5.32 4.82 1.59
C ALA A 7 6.61 4.04 1.81
N ILE A 8 7.68 4.44 1.13
CA ILE A 8 8.98 3.76 1.22
C ILE A 8 10.07 4.76 1.60
N ALA A 9 11.04 4.28 2.38
CA ALA A 9 12.24 5.03 2.73
C ALA A 9 13.27 4.99 1.59
N GLU A 10 14.35 5.75 1.72
CA GLU A 10 15.42 5.77 0.72
C GLU A 10 16.08 4.40 0.54
N ASN A 11 16.12 3.59 1.61
CA ASN A 11 16.63 2.22 1.56
C ASN A 11 15.54 1.19 1.27
N ASN A 12 14.40 1.62 0.73
CA ASN A 12 13.22 0.79 0.42
C ASN A 12 12.53 0.19 1.65
N ALA A 13 12.85 0.64 2.84
CA ALA A 13 12.20 0.18 4.06
C ALA A 13 10.73 0.60 4.09
N ILE A 14 9.85 -0.28 4.58
CA ILE A 14 8.42 0.00 4.70
C ILE A 14 7.86 -0.30 6.08
N GLY A 15 8.60 -1.01 6.93
CA GLY A 15 8.11 -1.33 8.25
C GLY A 15 9.17 -1.86 9.18
N LYS A 16 8.81 -1.87 10.47
CA LYS A 16 9.61 -2.42 11.55
C LYS A 16 8.69 -2.99 12.61
N ALA A 17 8.93 -4.24 13.01
CA ALA A 17 8.16 -4.92 14.07
C ALA A 17 6.64 -4.89 13.82
N GLY A 18 6.22 -4.97 12.55
CA GLY A 18 4.81 -5.01 12.19
C GLY A 18 4.12 -3.66 12.15
N ASP A 19 4.86 -2.56 12.28
CA ASP A 19 4.30 -1.21 12.31
C ASP A 19 4.97 -0.32 11.24
N LEU A 20 4.43 0.88 11.05
CA LEU A 20 4.98 1.88 10.15
C LEU A 20 6.31 2.40 10.69
N LEU A 21 7.18 2.85 9.77
CA LEU A 21 8.49 3.43 10.13
C LEU A 21 8.33 4.76 10.86
N CYS A 22 7.36 5.56 10.47
CA CYS A 22 7.11 6.86 11.06
C CYS A 22 5.65 7.26 10.87
N HIS A 23 5.23 8.24 11.64
CA HIS A 23 3.89 8.81 11.53
C HIS A 23 3.96 10.13 10.77
N MET A 24 3.32 10.19 9.60
CA MET A 24 3.26 11.37 8.76
C MET A 24 1.82 11.67 8.38
N PRO A 25 1.17 12.64 9.06
CA PRO A 25 -0.24 12.96 8.78
C PRO A 25 -0.53 13.30 7.32
N SER A 26 0.38 13.97 6.62
CA SER A 26 0.18 14.30 5.20
C SER A 26 0.11 13.05 4.33
N ASP A 27 0.90 12.03 4.64
CA ASP A 27 0.88 10.77 3.92
C ASP A 27 -0.40 9.99 4.21
N LEU A 28 -0.86 9.98 5.46
CA LEU A 28 -2.10 9.34 5.84
C LEU A 28 -3.30 10.01 5.16
N GLN A 29 -3.29 11.33 5.02
CA GLN A 29 -4.33 12.07 4.30
C GLN A 29 -4.30 11.75 2.80
N TYR A 30 -3.10 11.66 2.22
CA TYR A 30 -2.92 11.27 0.83
C TYR A 30 -3.49 9.87 0.58
N PHE A 31 -3.16 8.91 1.43
CA PHE A 31 -3.68 7.55 1.38
C PHE A 31 -5.21 7.56 1.41
N LYS A 32 -5.78 8.30 2.33
CA LYS A 32 -7.24 8.40 2.48
C LYS A 32 -7.88 8.99 1.23
N ARG A 33 -7.31 10.06 0.66
CA ARG A 33 -7.83 10.69 -0.56
C ARG A 33 -7.83 9.72 -1.73
N GLN A 34 -6.74 8.96 -1.89
CA GLN A 34 -6.61 8.05 -3.02
C GLN A 34 -7.53 6.84 -2.90
N THR A 35 -7.72 6.31 -1.70
CA THR A 35 -8.45 5.06 -1.50
C THR A 35 -9.92 5.21 -1.13
N SER A 36 -10.38 6.39 -0.71
CA SER A 36 -11.78 6.61 -0.32
C SER A 36 -12.74 6.26 -1.45
N GLY A 37 -13.76 5.47 -1.13
CA GLY A 37 -14.74 5.02 -2.11
C GLY A 37 -14.25 3.91 -3.03
N CYS A 38 -13.01 3.46 -2.86
CA CYS A 38 -12.40 2.39 -3.66
C CYS A 38 -12.35 1.09 -2.88
N THR A 39 -11.80 0.06 -3.51
CA THR A 39 -11.53 -1.23 -2.88
C THR A 39 -10.09 -1.26 -2.39
N VAL A 40 -9.86 -1.83 -1.21
CA VAL A 40 -8.52 -2.04 -0.66
C VAL A 40 -8.28 -3.53 -0.46
N ILE A 41 -7.08 -3.99 -0.82
CA ILE A 41 -6.67 -5.39 -0.71
C ILE A 41 -5.44 -5.44 0.18
N MET A 42 -5.47 -6.30 1.20
CA MET A 42 -4.39 -6.38 2.19
C MET A 42 -4.26 -7.79 2.74
N GLY A 43 -3.12 -8.07 3.36
CA GLY A 43 -2.94 -9.27 4.13
C GLY A 43 -3.62 -9.15 5.50
N GLU A 44 -3.84 -10.29 6.16
CA GLU A 44 -4.51 -10.36 7.45
C GLU A 44 -3.77 -9.56 8.52
N ARG A 45 -2.43 -9.63 8.55
CA ARG A 45 -1.62 -8.91 9.53
C ARG A 45 -1.78 -7.40 9.39
N THR A 46 -1.79 -6.90 8.15
CA THR A 46 -2.01 -5.48 7.87
C THR A 46 -3.40 -5.06 8.33
N PHE A 47 -4.40 -5.90 8.07
CA PHE A 47 -5.79 -5.63 8.48
C PHE A 47 -5.89 -5.36 9.99
N PHE A 48 -5.29 -6.23 10.80
CA PHE A 48 -5.33 -6.08 12.26
C PHE A 48 -4.40 -4.98 12.79
N SER A 49 -3.46 -4.48 11.98
CA SER A 49 -2.61 -3.35 12.37
C SER A 49 -3.29 -1.99 12.19
N LEU A 50 -4.38 -1.93 11.43
CA LEU A 50 -5.10 -0.69 11.17
C LEU A 50 -5.81 -0.20 12.43
N PRO A 51 -5.75 1.12 12.75
CA PRO A 51 -6.50 1.66 13.90
C PRO A 51 -7.99 1.40 13.83
N LYS A 52 -8.55 1.41 12.61
CA LYS A 52 -9.93 1.02 12.33
C LYS A 52 -9.93 -0.03 11.24
N HIS A 53 -10.54 -1.18 11.51
CA HIS A 53 -10.67 -2.24 10.53
C HIS A 53 -12.07 -2.86 10.64
N PRO A 54 -12.78 -3.01 9.51
CA PRO A 54 -12.35 -2.63 8.15
C PRO A 54 -12.26 -1.11 7.99
N LEU A 55 -11.50 -0.67 6.98
CA LEU A 55 -11.38 0.76 6.67
C LEU A 55 -12.74 1.30 6.25
N PRO A 56 -13.18 2.43 6.83
CA PRO A 56 -14.51 2.98 6.51
C PRO A 56 -14.57 3.51 5.08
N ASN A 57 -15.76 3.47 4.49
CA ASN A 57 -16.05 3.98 3.16
C ASN A 57 -15.23 3.32 2.05
N ARG A 58 -14.85 2.06 2.24
CA ARG A 58 -14.08 1.27 1.29
C ARG A 58 -14.52 -0.18 1.35
N ARG A 59 -14.44 -0.86 0.20
CA ARG A 59 -14.61 -2.32 0.16
C ARG A 59 -13.30 -2.94 0.61
N ASN A 60 -13.33 -3.74 1.67
CA ASN A 60 -12.13 -4.37 2.24
C ASN A 60 -12.05 -5.83 1.82
N ILE A 61 -10.94 -6.18 1.16
CA ILE A 61 -10.64 -7.57 0.79
C ILE A 61 -9.37 -7.96 1.54
N VAL A 62 -9.45 -9.04 2.31
CA VAL A 62 -8.32 -9.53 3.12
C VAL A 62 -7.86 -10.87 2.59
N LEU A 63 -6.57 -10.97 2.30
CA LEU A 63 -5.92 -12.21 1.90
C LEU A 63 -5.45 -12.93 3.16
N SER A 64 -5.98 -14.13 3.40
CA SER A 64 -5.66 -14.94 4.58
C SER A 64 -5.35 -16.37 4.18
N ASP A 65 -4.38 -16.98 4.84
CA ASP A 65 -4.08 -18.39 4.68
C ASP A 65 -4.91 -19.28 5.61
N ARG A 66 -5.74 -18.68 6.46
CA ARG A 66 -6.64 -19.42 7.38
C ARG A 66 -8.00 -19.61 6.70
N ALA A 67 -8.34 -20.85 6.42
CA ALA A 67 -9.58 -21.20 5.71
C ALA A 67 -10.86 -20.77 6.42
N ASP A 68 -10.82 -20.64 7.75
CA ASP A 68 -11.97 -20.29 8.59
C ASP A 68 -12.01 -18.84 9.04
N PHE A 69 -11.06 -18.01 8.55
CA PHE A 69 -11.04 -16.61 8.93
C PHE A 69 -12.22 -15.85 8.32
N THR A 70 -12.96 -15.13 9.16
CA THR A 70 -14.03 -14.22 8.74
C THR A 70 -13.98 -12.97 9.60
N PHE A 71 -14.50 -11.86 9.06
CA PHE A 71 -14.63 -10.61 9.79
C PHE A 71 -15.80 -9.82 9.21
N ASP A 72 -16.54 -9.10 10.07
CA ASP A 72 -17.71 -8.34 9.66
C ASP A 72 -17.36 -7.27 8.65
N ASN A 73 -18.21 -7.11 7.62
CA ASN A 73 -18.06 -6.13 6.55
C ASN A 73 -16.75 -6.25 5.78
N THR A 74 -16.21 -7.46 5.70
CA THR A 74 -14.92 -7.76 5.08
C THR A 74 -15.07 -9.00 4.20
N GLU A 75 -14.49 -8.95 3.01
CA GLU A 75 -14.40 -10.10 2.12
C GLU A 75 -13.06 -10.78 2.34
N VAL A 76 -13.07 -12.09 2.48
CA VAL A 76 -11.85 -12.86 2.70
C VAL A 76 -11.57 -13.70 1.47
N VAL A 77 -10.34 -13.63 0.98
CA VAL A 77 -9.84 -14.45 -0.13
C VAL A 77 -8.60 -15.22 0.35
N HIS A 78 -8.28 -16.30 -0.33
CA HIS A 78 -7.22 -17.21 0.11
C HIS A 78 -6.06 -17.34 -0.88
N SER A 79 -6.12 -16.62 -2.00
CA SER A 79 -5.05 -16.65 -3.00
C SER A 79 -5.03 -15.35 -3.80
N ILE A 80 -3.89 -15.09 -4.44
CA ILE A 80 -3.74 -13.93 -5.32
C ILE A 80 -4.75 -13.98 -6.48
N PRO A 81 -4.93 -15.13 -7.18
CA PRO A 81 -5.95 -15.21 -8.23
C PRO A 81 -7.37 -14.93 -7.73
N GLU A 82 -7.73 -15.37 -6.51
CA GLU A 82 -9.03 -15.04 -5.92
C GLU A 82 -9.19 -13.53 -5.71
N ALA A 83 -8.15 -12.88 -5.22
CA ALA A 83 -8.18 -11.43 -5.01
C ALA A 83 -8.36 -10.70 -6.34
N GLN A 84 -7.64 -11.11 -7.38
CA GLN A 84 -7.78 -10.52 -8.71
C GLN A 84 -9.19 -10.73 -9.28
N ALA A 85 -9.74 -11.93 -9.11
CA ALA A 85 -11.07 -12.25 -9.61
C ALA A 85 -12.19 -11.49 -8.87
N ALA A 86 -11.94 -11.09 -7.63
CA ALA A 86 -12.90 -10.34 -6.82
C ALA A 86 -13.10 -8.90 -7.28
N VAL A 87 -12.16 -8.36 -8.07
CA VAL A 87 -12.16 -6.98 -8.54
C VAL A 87 -12.74 -6.95 -9.97
N ALA A 88 -13.79 -6.14 -10.16
CA ALA A 88 -14.39 -5.96 -11.49
C ALA A 88 -13.44 -5.15 -12.40
N PRO A 89 -13.56 -5.30 -13.75
CA PRO A 89 -12.67 -4.58 -14.68
C PRO A 89 -12.74 -3.06 -14.56
N ASP A 90 -13.88 -2.50 -14.18
CA ASP A 90 -14.08 -1.05 -14.01
C ASP A 90 -13.89 -0.58 -12.56
N GLU A 91 -13.55 -1.48 -11.66
CA GLU A 91 -13.36 -1.18 -10.24
C GLU A 91 -11.92 -0.73 -9.96
N GLN A 92 -11.76 0.32 -9.15
CA GLN A 92 -10.44 0.75 -8.68
C GLN A 92 -10.12 0.05 -7.37
N ALA A 93 -9.03 -0.70 -7.35
CA ALA A 93 -8.56 -1.41 -6.16
C ALA A 93 -7.12 -1.05 -5.86
N PHE A 94 -6.80 -0.91 -4.58
CA PHE A 94 -5.47 -0.55 -4.09
C PHE A 94 -4.91 -1.66 -3.20
N ILE A 95 -3.72 -2.13 -3.53
CA ILE A 95 -2.97 -3.06 -2.69
C ILE A 95 -2.29 -2.22 -1.62
N ILE A 96 -2.58 -2.49 -0.34
CA ILE A 96 -2.11 -1.64 0.77
C ILE A 96 -1.15 -2.34 1.74
N GLY A 97 -0.75 -3.56 1.46
CA GLY A 97 0.29 -4.23 2.22
C GLY A 97 -0.12 -5.57 2.78
N GLY A 98 0.74 -6.22 3.53
CA GLY A 98 2.10 -5.80 3.84
C GLY A 98 3.14 -6.28 2.83
N GLY A 99 4.38 -6.42 3.30
CA GLY A 99 5.55 -6.67 2.44
C GLY A 99 5.39 -7.85 1.49
N MET A 100 4.90 -8.99 1.97
CA MET A 100 4.69 -10.17 1.12
C MET A 100 3.60 -9.94 0.08
N VAL A 101 2.53 -9.23 0.45
CA VAL A 101 1.43 -8.91 -0.46
C VAL A 101 1.91 -7.95 -1.54
N TYR A 102 2.67 -6.93 -1.18
CA TYR A 102 3.28 -6.01 -2.15
C TYR A 102 4.14 -6.75 -3.16
N ARG A 103 5.01 -7.64 -2.66
CA ARG A 103 5.93 -8.39 -3.53
C ARG A 103 5.18 -9.24 -4.54
N GLN A 104 4.10 -9.90 -4.11
CA GLN A 104 3.32 -10.78 -4.97
C GLN A 104 2.48 -10.00 -5.99
N PHE A 105 1.98 -8.81 -5.62
CA PHE A 105 1.15 -8.02 -6.50
C PHE A 105 1.90 -7.06 -7.42
N LEU A 106 3.14 -6.71 -7.10
CA LEU A 106 3.89 -5.72 -7.89
C LEU A 106 3.90 -6.04 -9.39
N PRO A 107 4.16 -7.27 -9.85
CA PRO A 107 4.12 -7.56 -11.29
C PRO A 107 2.73 -7.57 -11.89
N LEU A 108 1.67 -7.53 -11.07
CA LEU A 108 0.28 -7.67 -11.52
C LEU A 108 -0.49 -6.36 -11.55
N VAL A 109 0.01 -5.31 -10.88
CA VAL A 109 -0.70 -4.03 -10.81
C VAL A 109 -0.38 -3.14 -12.01
N ASP A 110 -1.29 -2.20 -12.29
CA ASP A 110 -1.19 -1.30 -13.44
C ASP A 110 -0.52 0.02 -13.09
N LYS A 111 -0.61 0.43 -11.83
CA LYS A 111 -0.15 1.72 -11.35
C LYS A 111 0.43 1.62 -9.95
N LEU A 112 1.46 2.42 -9.68
CA LEU A 112 2.05 2.54 -8.36
C LEU A 112 1.87 3.97 -7.85
N TYR A 113 1.39 4.10 -6.62
CA TYR A 113 1.33 5.36 -5.88
C TYR A 113 2.34 5.25 -4.75
N ILE A 114 3.50 5.87 -4.94
CA ILE A 114 4.64 5.72 -4.03
C ILE A 114 4.90 7.04 -3.31
N THR A 115 4.91 7.02 -1.99
CA THR A 115 5.44 8.14 -1.21
C THR A 115 6.90 7.82 -0.91
N HIS A 116 7.80 8.59 -1.51
CA HIS A 116 9.23 8.48 -1.22
C HIS A 116 9.55 9.33 0.00
N ILE A 117 9.86 8.70 1.12
CA ILE A 117 10.28 9.40 2.34
C ILE A 117 11.79 9.59 2.27
N HIS A 118 12.26 10.84 2.32
CA HIS A 118 13.67 11.17 2.17
C HIS A 118 14.43 10.97 3.49
N HIS A 119 14.46 9.74 3.95
CA HIS A 119 15.16 9.30 5.14
C HIS A 119 15.34 7.79 5.06
N SER A 120 16.36 7.26 5.73
CA SER A 120 16.62 5.83 5.80
C SER A 120 16.52 5.32 7.22
N TRP A 121 15.97 4.12 7.41
CA TRP A 121 15.90 3.45 8.71
C TRP A 121 16.71 2.16 8.66
N GLU A 122 17.88 2.15 9.28
CA GLU A 122 18.78 1.00 9.28
C GLU A 122 18.22 -0.19 10.06
N ASP A 123 17.35 0.07 11.02
CA ASP A 123 16.75 -0.95 11.88
C ASP A 123 15.40 -1.50 11.35
N ALA A 124 15.02 -1.12 10.14
CA ALA A 124 13.82 -1.66 9.50
C ALA A 124 14.00 -3.15 9.19
N ASP A 125 12.88 -3.89 9.22
CA ASP A 125 12.88 -5.33 8.96
C ASP A 125 12.03 -5.73 7.74
N THR A 126 11.27 -4.80 7.18
CA THR A 126 10.41 -5.05 6.03
C THR A 126 10.73 -4.05 4.93
N PHE A 127 10.91 -4.55 3.71
CA PHE A 127 11.35 -3.75 2.58
C PHE A 127 10.46 -3.96 1.37
N PHE A 128 10.26 -2.88 0.61
CA PHE A 128 9.57 -2.93 -0.67
C PHE A 128 10.55 -3.41 -1.75
N PRO A 129 10.10 -4.20 -2.73
CA PRO A 129 10.94 -4.60 -3.86
C PRO A 129 11.44 -3.38 -4.63
N GLU A 130 12.60 -3.51 -5.26
CA GLU A 130 13.13 -2.44 -6.09
C GLU A 130 12.17 -2.15 -7.26
N ILE A 131 11.91 -0.85 -7.51
CA ILE A 131 11.10 -0.41 -8.64
C ILE A 131 12.01 -0.31 -9.85
N ASP A 132 11.91 -1.29 -10.76
CA ASP A 132 12.78 -1.38 -11.93
C ASP A 132 12.38 -0.31 -12.96
N PRO A 133 13.26 0.66 -13.28
CA PRO A 133 12.94 1.70 -14.25
C PRO A 133 12.79 1.17 -15.68
N ALA A 134 13.23 -0.05 -15.97
CA ALA A 134 12.96 -0.70 -17.25
C ALA A 134 11.50 -1.11 -17.40
N LEU A 135 10.80 -1.32 -16.28
CA LEU A 135 9.41 -1.78 -16.25
C LEU A 135 8.41 -0.68 -15.88
N TRP A 136 8.86 0.34 -15.17
CA TRP A 136 7.99 1.39 -14.62
C TRP A 136 8.46 2.77 -15.04
N GLN A 137 7.50 3.63 -15.41
CA GLN A 137 7.75 5.03 -15.79
C GLN A 137 7.09 5.94 -14.77
N CYS A 138 7.85 6.86 -14.19
CA CYS A 138 7.31 7.89 -13.32
C CYS A 138 6.60 8.95 -14.20
N VAL A 139 5.31 9.16 -13.92
CA VAL A 139 4.50 10.11 -14.71
C VAL A 139 4.08 11.33 -13.89
N SER A 140 4.29 11.32 -12.59
CA SER A 140 3.91 12.44 -11.72
C SER A 140 4.77 12.44 -10.46
N GLU A 141 5.22 13.61 -10.03
CA GLU A 141 5.93 13.80 -8.78
C GLU A 141 5.45 15.09 -8.12
N GLU A 142 5.26 15.04 -6.80
CA GLU A 142 4.90 16.20 -5.99
C GLU A 142 5.75 16.17 -4.73
N HIS A 143 6.71 17.11 -4.63
CA HIS A 143 7.63 17.17 -3.50
C HIS A 143 7.06 18.02 -2.36
N HIS A 144 7.25 17.56 -1.13
CA HIS A 144 6.86 18.28 0.08
C HIS A 144 8.03 18.32 1.07
N GLU A 145 8.31 19.52 1.58
CA GLU A 145 9.31 19.69 2.61
C GLU A 145 8.79 19.20 3.97
N ALA A 146 9.70 18.91 4.90
CA ALA A 146 9.33 18.59 6.27
C ALA A 146 8.67 19.80 6.93
N ASP A 147 7.75 19.54 7.85
CA ASP A 147 7.09 20.58 8.64
C ASP A 147 6.91 20.10 10.09
N GLU A 148 6.20 20.87 10.91
CA GLU A 148 6.02 20.56 12.33
C GLU A 148 5.34 19.20 12.57
N LYS A 149 4.44 18.80 11.69
CA LYS A 149 3.68 17.55 11.82
C LYS A 149 4.28 16.40 11.01
N ASN A 150 5.06 16.73 9.97
CA ASN A 150 5.63 15.76 9.05
C ASN A 150 7.16 15.87 9.11
N PRO A 151 7.84 15.01 9.91
CA PRO A 151 9.23 15.19 10.26
C PRO A 151 10.24 15.01 9.13
N TYR A 152 9.82 14.44 7.99
CA TYR A 152 10.72 14.16 6.88
C TYR A 152 10.20 14.74 5.58
N PRO A 153 11.10 15.27 4.72
CA PRO A 153 10.70 15.61 3.35
C PRO A 153 10.23 14.36 2.63
N ASN A 154 9.30 14.52 1.71
CA ASN A 154 8.76 13.38 0.99
C ASN A 154 8.27 13.80 -0.40
N THR A 155 8.11 12.82 -1.29
CA THR A 155 7.63 13.04 -2.66
C THR A 155 6.54 12.02 -2.96
N PHE A 156 5.37 12.52 -3.36
CA PHE A 156 4.30 11.66 -3.88
C PHE A 156 4.54 11.41 -5.36
N ALA A 157 4.82 10.19 -5.73
CA ALA A 157 5.12 9.82 -7.11
C ALA A 157 4.12 8.79 -7.63
N VAL A 158 3.81 8.87 -8.91
CA VAL A 158 2.94 7.91 -9.59
C VAL A 158 3.71 7.28 -10.74
N TYR A 159 3.66 5.97 -10.82
CA TYR A 159 4.34 5.18 -11.86
C TYR A 159 3.31 4.38 -12.65
N ILE A 160 3.54 4.24 -13.95
CA ILE A 160 2.77 3.34 -14.81
C ILE A 160 3.70 2.33 -15.45
N LYS A 161 3.17 1.19 -15.87
CA LYS A 161 3.93 0.19 -16.63
C LYS A 161 4.35 0.75 -17.99
N LYS A 162 5.57 0.45 -18.36
CA LYS A 162 6.08 0.75 -19.71
C LYS A 162 5.52 -0.19 -20.75
#